data_a4f4bd0c89490c4e1f8efac016e721ec
#
_entry.id   a4f4bd0c89490c4e1f8efac016e721ec
#
_cell.length_a   1.000
_cell.length_b   1.000
_cell.length_c   1.000
_cell.angle_alpha   90.00
_cell.angle_beta   90.00
_cell.angle_gamma   90.00
#
_symmetry.space_group_name_H-M   'P 1'
#
loop_
_entity.id
_entity.type
_entity.pdbx_description
1 polymer ?
#
loop_
_entity_poly.entity_id
_entity_poly.type
_entity_poly.pdbx_seq_one_letter_code
_entity_poly.pdbx_strand_id
1 'polypeptide(L)'
;QNYLGFDNYVVLLGIVLVLSSVLCVVLGKVVDKRGRVRSSFPAVILMAIGMILMFFARSFIVTTISGVIMMTGYLISTSVLSSLVRDYTPKGKEGEIQGVRMIFQVMIPMIVGPFLGSFVIKGSSLTYTELGVVKSVPTPRVFLLSFLLTLLSLIPLVFLHRRERRS
;
A
#
# COMPACT_ATOMS: atom_id res chain seq x y z
N GLN A 1 15.95 2.36 8.41
CA GLN A 1 17.34 2.56 8.70
C GLN A 1 17.51 3.35 10.00
N ASN A 2 17.20 4.63 10.04
CA ASN A 2 17.44 5.53 11.18
C ASN A 2 16.69 5.16 12.48
N TYR A 3 15.56 4.46 12.39
CA TYR A 3 14.77 4.02 13.55
C TYR A 3 15.19 2.65 14.09
N LEU A 4 15.53 1.72 13.22
CA LEU A 4 15.88 0.34 13.58
C LEU A 4 17.38 0.04 13.52
N GLY A 5 18.21 0.99 13.06
CA GLY A 5 19.67 0.85 12.98
C GLY A 5 20.17 -0.18 11.95
N PHE A 6 19.36 -0.48 10.92
CA PHE A 6 19.78 -1.44 9.90
C PHE A 6 20.70 -0.76 8.86
N ASP A 7 21.92 -1.20 8.73
CA ASP A 7 22.89 -0.65 7.78
C ASP A 7 22.54 -0.97 6.32
N ASN A 8 21.95 -2.13 6.07
CA ASN A 8 21.61 -2.62 4.72
C ASN A 8 20.11 -2.63 4.42
N TYR A 9 19.45 -1.47 4.54
CA TYR A 9 18.02 -1.34 4.20
C TYR A 9 17.70 -1.67 2.74
N VAL A 10 18.66 -1.48 1.82
CA VAL A 10 18.50 -1.79 0.39
C VAL A 10 18.33 -3.29 0.19
N VAL A 11 19.12 -4.10 0.90
CA VAL A 11 19.00 -5.57 0.86
C VAL A 11 17.63 -6.01 1.39
N LEU A 12 17.19 -5.42 2.52
CA LEU A 12 15.85 -5.69 3.07
C LEU A 12 14.75 -5.38 2.05
N LEU A 13 14.80 -4.21 1.43
CA LEU A 13 13.84 -3.82 0.39
C LEU A 13 13.87 -4.77 -0.81
N GLY A 14 15.06 -5.17 -1.25
CA GLY A 14 15.24 -6.13 -2.34
C GLY A 14 14.57 -7.48 -2.03
N ILE A 15 14.83 -8.02 -0.85
CA ILE A 15 14.23 -9.28 -0.39
C ILE A 15 12.69 -9.16 -0.34
N VAL A 16 12.18 -8.09 0.27
CA VAL A 16 10.74 -7.85 0.38
C VAL A 16 10.09 -7.77 -1.00
N LEU A 17 10.67 -7.02 -1.93
CA LEU A 17 10.11 -6.85 -3.28
C LEU A 17 10.11 -8.16 -4.07
N VAL A 18 11.21 -8.92 -4.05
CA VAL A 18 11.32 -10.20 -4.76
C VAL A 18 10.30 -11.20 -4.22
N LEU A 19 10.27 -11.41 -2.90
CA LEU A 19 9.35 -12.35 -2.28
C LEU A 19 7.88 -11.95 -2.50
N SER A 20 7.55 -10.66 -2.36
CA SER A 20 6.19 -10.16 -2.60
C SER A 20 5.76 -10.33 -4.05
N SER A 21 6.68 -10.15 -5.01
CA SER A 21 6.39 -10.34 -6.43
C SER A 21 6.09 -11.80 -6.75
N VAL A 22 6.88 -12.73 -6.21
CA VAL A 22 6.63 -14.17 -6.36
C VAL A 22 5.28 -14.56 -5.76
N LEU A 23 5.01 -14.11 -4.53
CA LEU A 23 3.71 -14.36 -3.87
C LEU A 23 2.54 -13.75 -4.64
N CYS A 24 2.70 -12.55 -5.21
CA CYS A 24 1.68 -11.90 -6.02
C CYS A 24 1.34 -12.75 -7.27
N VAL A 25 2.32 -13.31 -7.95
CA VAL A 25 2.10 -14.20 -9.10
C VAL A 25 1.35 -15.47 -8.69
N VAL A 26 1.76 -16.10 -7.59
CA VAL A 26 1.11 -17.33 -7.08
C VAL A 26 -0.33 -17.05 -6.65
N LEU A 27 -0.55 -15.99 -5.88
CA LEU A 27 -1.88 -15.60 -5.39
C LEU A 27 -2.75 -15.02 -6.51
N GLY A 28 -2.18 -14.43 -7.55
CA GLY A 28 -2.89 -13.93 -8.72
C GLY A 28 -3.79 -14.99 -9.36
N LYS A 29 -3.31 -16.22 -9.46
CA LYS A 29 -4.12 -17.36 -9.97
C LYS A 29 -5.37 -17.60 -9.10
N VAL A 30 -5.30 -17.36 -7.81
CA VAL A 30 -6.44 -17.50 -6.88
C VAL A 30 -7.40 -16.34 -7.03
N VAL A 31 -6.87 -15.14 -7.23
CA VAL A 31 -7.63 -13.91 -7.48
C VAL A 31 -8.47 -14.06 -8.75
N ASP A 32 -7.87 -14.54 -9.84
CA ASP A 32 -8.56 -14.73 -11.12
C ASP A 32 -9.70 -15.75 -11.03
N LYS A 33 -9.55 -16.80 -10.21
CA LYS A 33 -10.60 -17.83 -9.99
C LYS A 33 -11.76 -17.35 -9.12
N ARG A 34 -11.50 -16.48 -8.12
CA ARG A 34 -12.53 -16.03 -7.15
C ARG A 34 -13.34 -14.82 -7.60
N GLY A 35 -12.92 -14.19 -8.68
CA GLY A 35 -13.50 -12.94 -9.16
C GLY A 35 -12.81 -11.71 -8.55
N ARG A 36 -12.67 -10.68 -9.38
CA ARG A 36 -11.82 -9.49 -9.08
C ARG A 36 -12.31 -8.69 -7.88
N VAL A 37 -13.61 -8.32 -7.85
CA VAL A 37 -14.15 -7.51 -6.75
C VAL A 37 -14.11 -8.27 -5.42
N ARG A 38 -14.45 -9.57 -5.43
CA ARG A 38 -14.37 -10.41 -4.21
C ARG A 38 -12.95 -10.54 -3.69
N SER A 39 -11.96 -10.59 -4.57
CA SER A 39 -10.54 -10.71 -4.20
C SER A 39 -9.93 -9.40 -3.70
N SER A 40 -10.56 -8.24 -3.94
CA SER A 40 -10.11 -6.96 -3.40
C SER A 40 -10.17 -6.93 -1.87
N PHE A 41 -11.18 -7.55 -1.25
CA PHE A 41 -11.32 -7.55 0.21
C PHE A 41 -10.15 -8.24 0.92
N PRO A 42 -9.83 -9.51 0.62
CA PRO A 42 -8.71 -10.17 1.28
C PRO A 42 -7.37 -9.49 0.96
N ALA A 43 -7.20 -8.89 -0.21
CA ALA A 43 -5.98 -8.16 -0.55
C ALA A 43 -5.78 -6.90 0.31
N VAL A 44 -6.84 -6.10 0.50
CA VAL A 44 -6.81 -4.91 1.38
C VAL A 44 -6.63 -5.31 2.84
N ILE A 45 -7.28 -6.39 3.28
CA ILE A 45 -7.12 -6.91 4.65
C ILE A 45 -5.67 -7.39 4.86
N LEU A 46 -5.09 -8.12 3.91
CA LEU A 46 -3.70 -8.57 3.97
C LEU A 46 -2.73 -7.39 4.08
N MET A 47 -2.94 -6.33 3.29
CA MET A 47 -2.17 -5.10 3.36
C MET A 47 -2.31 -4.42 4.72
N ALA A 48 -3.53 -4.34 5.27
CA ALA A 48 -3.80 -3.75 6.58
C ALA A 48 -3.11 -4.54 7.72
N ILE A 49 -3.16 -5.87 7.68
CA ILE A 49 -2.45 -6.75 8.63
C ILE A 49 -0.94 -6.48 8.56
N GLY A 50 -0.36 -6.40 7.35
CA GLY A 50 1.06 -6.09 7.18
C GLY A 50 1.44 -4.73 7.78
N MET A 51 0.59 -3.70 7.66
CA MET A 51 0.84 -2.38 8.27
C MET A 51 0.83 -2.43 9.80
N ILE A 52 -0.10 -3.17 10.42
CA ILE A 52 -0.12 -3.36 11.88
C ILE A 52 1.13 -4.11 12.34
N LEU A 53 1.49 -5.19 11.66
CA LEU A 53 2.69 -5.94 11.99
C LEU A 53 3.96 -5.08 11.88
N MET A 54 4.01 -4.21 10.86
CA MET A 54 5.13 -3.27 10.67
C MET A 54 5.22 -2.25 11.81
N PHE A 55 4.10 -1.83 12.39
CA PHE A 55 4.09 -0.95 13.58
C PHE A 55 4.79 -1.59 14.78
N PHE A 56 4.61 -2.90 14.98
CA PHE A 56 5.24 -3.65 16.08
C PHE A 56 6.61 -4.22 15.72
N ALA A 57 7.05 -4.12 14.46
CA ALA A 57 8.31 -4.69 14.00
C ALA A 57 9.51 -4.00 14.68
N ARG A 58 10.36 -4.80 15.33
CA ARG A 58 11.57 -4.35 16.05
C ARG A 58 12.83 -5.10 15.63
N SER A 59 12.70 -6.14 14.82
CA SER A 59 13.83 -6.94 14.34
C SER A 59 13.81 -7.04 12.81
N PHE A 60 14.98 -7.31 12.23
CA PHE A 60 15.13 -7.48 10.77
C PHE A 60 14.15 -8.51 10.20
N ILE A 61 14.04 -9.68 10.84
CA ILE A 61 13.17 -10.79 10.38
C ILE A 61 11.70 -10.36 10.41
N VAL A 62 11.24 -9.78 11.53
CA VAL A 62 9.84 -9.34 11.68
C VAL A 62 9.53 -8.23 10.69
N THR A 63 10.44 -7.28 10.48
CA THR A 63 10.29 -6.20 9.49
C THR A 63 10.19 -6.77 8.07
N THR A 64 11.02 -7.75 7.73
CA THR A 64 10.99 -8.40 6.42
C THR A 64 9.67 -9.13 6.19
N ILE A 65 9.23 -9.95 7.14
CA ILE A 65 7.97 -10.70 7.04
C ILE A 65 6.79 -9.74 6.93
N SER A 66 6.72 -8.73 7.79
CA SER A 66 5.66 -7.71 7.77
C SER A 66 5.64 -6.95 6.46
N GLY A 67 6.83 -6.60 5.94
CA GLY A 67 6.99 -5.93 4.65
C GLY A 67 6.50 -6.80 3.49
N VAL A 68 6.82 -8.10 3.48
CA VAL A 68 6.35 -9.03 2.45
C VAL A 68 4.82 -9.15 2.47
N ILE A 69 4.21 -9.28 3.65
CA ILE A 69 2.75 -9.35 3.79
C ILE A 69 2.10 -8.06 3.28
N MET A 70 2.59 -6.90 3.71
CA MET A 70 2.09 -5.60 3.31
C MET A 70 2.21 -5.37 1.80
N MET A 71 3.39 -5.62 1.24
CA MET A 71 3.65 -5.41 -0.19
C MET A 71 2.89 -6.39 -1.07
N THR A 72 2.74 -7.64 -0.65
CA THR A 72 1.91 -8.62 -1.37
C THR A 72 0.45 -8.16 -1.43
N GLY A 73 -0.12 -7.71 -0.32
CA GLY A 73 -1.47 -7.15 -0.27
C GLY A 73 -1.62 -5.91 -1.18
N TYR A 74 -0.63 -5.03 -1.18
CA TYR A 74 -0.58 -3.84 -2.04
C TYR A 74 -0.54 -4.21 -3.53
N LEU A 75 0.35 -5.12 -3.93
CA LEU A 75 0.50 -5.54 -5.33
C LEU A 75 -0.78 -6.20 -5.86
N ILE A 76 -1.41 -7.06 -5.07
CA ILE A 76 -2.69 -7.68 -5.44
C ILE A 76 -3.78 -6.62 -5.54
N SER A 77 -3.90 -5.72 -4.58
CA SER A 77 -4.91 -4.65 -4.59
C SER A 77 -4.78 -3.75 -5.82
N THR A 78 -3.58 -3.30 -6.14
CA THR A 78 -3.32 -2.45 -7.31
C THR A 78 -3.57 -3.17 -8.63
N SER A 79 -3.22 -4.46 -8.72
CA SER A 79 -3.49 -5.29 -9.89
C SER A 79 -5.00 -5.46 -10.13
N VAL A 80 -5.74 -5.78 -9.08
CA VAL A 80 -7.20 -5.94 -9.15
C VAL A 80 -7.89 -4.63 -9.51
N LEU A 81 -7.54 -3.52 -8.87
CA LEU A 81 -8.10 -2.21 -9.17
C LEU A 81 -7.79 -1.77 -10.61
N SER A 82 -6.58 -2.04 -11.08
CA SER A 82 -6.19 -1.76 -12.47
C SER A 82 -7.00 -2.57 -13.48
N SER A 83 -7.29 -3.82 -13.18
CA SER A 83 -8.16 -4.67 -13.99
C SER A 83 -9.60 -4.16 -14.01
N LEU A 84 -10.14 -3.79 -12.85
CA LEU A 84 -11.49 -3.25 -12.73
C LEU A 84 -11.66 -1.94 -13.52
N VAL A 85 -10.73 -1.00 -13.39
CA VAL A 85 -10.73 0.24 -14.18
C VAL A 85 -10.80 -0.08 -15.66
N ARG A 86 -9.97 -1.02 -16.14
CA ARG A 86 -9.96 -1.43 -17.55
C ARG A 86 -11.29 -2.03 -18.00
N ASP A 87 -11.90 -2.88 -17.18
CA ASP A 87 -13.15 -3.55 -17.51
C ASP A 87 -14.35 -2.59 -17.57
N TYR A 88 -14.34 -1.56 -16.73
CA TYR A 88 -15.37 -0.52 -16.71
C TYR A 88 -15.09 0.65 -17.67
N THR A 89 -13.97 0.64 -18.39
CA THR A 89 -13.62 1.69 -19.34
C THR A 89 -14.35 1.47 -20.66
N PRO A 90 -15.22 2.42 -21.10
CA PRO A 90 -15.87 2.33 -22.41
C PRO A 90 -14.84 2.41 -23.55
N LYS A 91 -15.11 1.69 -24.63
CA LYS A 91 -14.27 1.75 -25.84
C LYS A 91 -14.19 3.18 -26.38
N GLY A 92 -12.99 3.63 -26.70
CA GLY A 92 -12.73 4.97 -27.23
C GLY A 92 -12.52 6.07 -26.17
N LYS A 93 -12.69 5.76 -24.86
CA LYS A 93 -12.44 6.69 -23.73
C LYS A 93 -11.27 6.29 -22.84
N GLU A 94 -10.42 5.39 -23.33
CA GLU A 94 -9.32 4.84 -22.54
C GLU A 94 -8.34 5.93 -22.06
N GLY A 95 -8.04 6.90 -22.96
CA GLY A 95 -7.13 8.01 -22.62
C GLY A 95 -7.70 8.95 -21.57
N GLU A 96 -8.99 9.31 -21.67
CA GLU A 96 -9.67 10.17 -20.72
C GLU A 96 -9.70 9.54 -19.31
N ILE A 97 -10.13 8.29 -19.24
CA ILE A 97 -10.19 7.57 -17.95
C ILE A 97 -8.80 7.33 -17.36
N GLN A 98 -7.81 7.05 -18.21
CA GLN A 98 -6.43 6.93 -17.74
C GLN A 98 -5.90 8.26 -17.19
N GLY A 99 -6.23 9.40 -17.81
CA GLY A 99 -5.88 10.73 -17.30
C GLY A 99 -6.48 10.97 -15.91
N VAL A 100 -7.78 10.73 -15.75
CA VAL A 100 -8.47 10.84 -14.44
C VAL A 100 -7.84 9.91 -13.41
N ARG A 101 -7.54 8.67 -13.79
CA ARG A 101 -6.86 7.71 -12.91
C ARG A 101 -5.50 8.23 -12.43
N MET A 102 -4.70 8.83 -13.31
CA MET A 102 -3.39 9.38 -12.94
C MET A 102 -3.51 10.52 -11.92
N ILE A 103 -4.53 11.36 -12.04
CA ILE A 103 -4.81 12.42 -11.06
C ILE A 103 -5.07 11.80 -9.67
N PHE A 104 -5.98 10.85 -9.58
CA PHE A 104 -6.37 10.26 -8.28
C PHE A 104 -5.33 9.30 -7.71
N GLN A 105 -4.63 8.55 -8.54
CA GLN A 105 -3.71 7.51 -8.09
C GLN A 105 -2.27 8.03 -7.87
N VAL A 106 -1.89 9.10 -8.55
CA VAL A 106 -0.52 9.63 -8.50
C VAL A 106 -0.49 11.06 -7.97
N MET A 107 -1.16 11.99 -8.63
CA MET A 107 -1.04 13.41 -8.32
C MET A 107 -1.55 13.76 -6.90
N ILE A 108 -2.77 13.33 -6.56
CA ILE A 108 -3.35 13.60 -5.24
C ILE A 108 -2.52 12.96 -4.12
N PRO A 109 -2.13 11.67 -4.15
CA PRO A 109 -1.29 11.09 -3.13
C PRO A 109 0.10 11.71 -3.02
N MET A 110 0.70 12.14 -4.14
CA MET A 110 2.00 12.82 -4.10
C MET A 110 1.95 14.18 -3.41
N ILE A 111 0.82 14.88 -3.47
CA ILE A 111 0.62 16.16 -2.78
C ILE A 111 0.22 15.91 -1.32
N VAL A 112 -0.83 15.12 -1.09
CA VAL A 112 -1.43 14.92 0.23
C VAL A 112 -0.55 14.05 1.15
N GLY A 113 0.13 13.05 0.59
CA GLY A 113 0.95 12.09 1.35
C GLY A 113 2.03 12.75 2.22
N PRO A 114 2.90 13.60 1.66
CA PRO A 114 3.92 14.31 2.43
C PRO A 114 3.34 15.21 3.52
N PHE A 115 2.20 15.88 3.27
CA PHE A 115 1.51 16.68 4.29
C PHE A 115 1.04 15.82 5.46
N LEU A 116 0.31 14.74 5.19
CA LEU A 116 -0.15 13.81 6.23
C LEU A 116 1.02 13.17 6.97
N GLY A 117 2.06 12.75 6.25
CA GLY A 117 3.29 12.20 6.83
C GLY A 117 3.96 13.20 7.77
N SER A 118 4.08 14.46 7.36
CA SER A 118 4.73 15.50 8.17
C SER A 118 4.00 15.76 9.48
N PHE A 119 2.66 15.71 9.50
CA PHE A 119 1.89 15.85 10.74
C PHE A 119 2.21 14.74 11.75
N VAL A 120 2.36 13.51 11.28
CA VAL A 120 2.67 12.37 12.15
C VAL A 120 4.11 12.40 12.65
N ILE A 121 5.04 12.95 11.86
CA ILE A 121 6.47 13.00 12.16
C ILE A 121 6.82 14.19 13.05
N LYS A 122 6.08 15.30 13.00
CA LYS A 122 6.34 16.53 13.81
C LYS A 122 6.44 16.29 15.33
N GLY A 123 5.91 15.19 15.84
CA GLY A 123 6.02 14.78 17.26
C GLY A 123 7.21 13.88 17.57
N SER A 124 8.10 13.61 16.61
CA SER A 124 9.29 12.78 16.83
C SER A 124 10.42 13.62 17.46
N SER A 125 10.94 13.15 18.59
CA SER A 125 12.14 13.71 19.22
C SER A 125 13.44 13.26 18.53
N LEU A 126 13.36 12.26 17.65
CA LEU A 126 14.51 11.74 16.91
C LEU A 126 14.72 12.55 15.65
N THR A 127 15.91 13.12 15.50
CA THR A 127 16.31 13.86 14.30
C THR A 127 17.57 13.27 13.69
N TYR A 128 17.72 13.42 12.38
CA TYR A 128 18.96 13.11 11.67
C TYR A 128 19.32 14.25 10.73
N THR A 129 20.59 14.41 10.46
CA THR A 129 21.08 15.47 9.56
C THR A 129 21.40 14.86 8.21
N GLU A 130 20.79 15.38 7.16
CA GLU A 130 21.04 14.98 5.79
C GLU A 130 21.30 16.23 4.95
N LEU A 131 22.44 16.28 4.27
CA LEU A 131 22.87 17.43 3.47
C LEU A 131 22.83 18.78 4.23
N GLY A 132 23.16 18.79 5.53
CA GLY A 132 23.16 19.98 6.37
C GLY A 132 21.76 20.39 6.87
N VAL A 133 20.70 19.67 6.51
CA VAL A 133 19.34 19.93 6.98
C VAL A 133 18.93 18.92 8.04
N VAL A 134 18.47 19.41 9.19
CA VAL A 134 17.94 18.57 10.26
C VAL A 134 16.53 18.11 9.90
N LYS A 135 16.36 16.80 9.78
CA LYS A 135 15.06 16.16 9.46
C LYS A 135 14.62 15.28 10.63
N SER A 136 13.32 15.24 10.89
CA SER A 136 12.74 14.33 11.88
C SER A 136 12.70 12.91 11.34
N VAL A 137 13.04 11.92 12.17
CA VAL A 137 13.00 10.50 11.81
C VAL A 137 11.54 10.04 11.70
N PRO A 138 11.14 9.42 10.58
CA PRO A 138 9.82 8.81 10.47
C PRO A 138 9.60 7.75 11.55
N THR A 139 8.55 7.89 12.33
CA THR A 139 8.19 6.95 13.39
C THR A 139 7.25 5.86 12.87
N PRO A 140 7.16 4.70 13.53
CA PRO A 140 6.20 3.65 13.18
C PRO A 140 4.74 4.10 13.17
N ARG A 141 4.42 5.24 13.78
CA ARG A 141 3.07 5.85 13.77
C ARG A 141 2.54 6.13 12.36
N VAL A 142 3.42 6.30 11.36
CA VAL A 142 3.04 6.43 9.96
C VAL A 142 2.28 5.20 9.47
N PHE A 143 2.65 4.01 9.94
CA PHE A 143 1.95 2.77 9.58
C PHE A 143 0.54 2.69 10.18
N LEU A 144 0.32 3.27 11.38
CA LEU A 144 -1.03 3.37 11.96
C LEU A 144 -1.94 4.30 11.15
N LEU A 145 -1.43 5.46 10.74
CA LEU A 145 -2.18 6.36 9.86
C LEU A 145 -2.53 5.66 8.54
N SER A 146 -1.55 5.01 7.91
CA SER A 146 -1.75 4.26 6.67
C SER A 146 -2.75 3.12 6.85
N PHE A 147 -2.72 2.42 7.98
CA PHE A 147 -3.69 1.39 8.33
C PHE A 147 -5.12 1.95 8.40
N LEU A 148 -5.34 3.08 9.07
CA LEU A 148 -6.65 3.72 9.15
C LEU A 148 -7.16 4.13 7.77
N LEU A 149 -6.31 4.73 6.93
CA LEU A 149 -6.66 5.10 5.57
C LEU A 149 -6.98 3.86 4.71
N THR A 150 -6.25 2.76 4.91
CA THR A 150 -6.52 1.49 4.23
C THR A 150 -7.87 0.91 4.64
N LEU A 151 -8.25 0.96 5.92
CA LEU A 151 -9.58 0.55 6.37
C LEU A 151 -10.68 1.43 5.75
N LEU A 152 -10.44 2.73 5.61
CA LEU A 152 -11.41 3.63 4.97
C LEU A 152 -11.67 3.24 3.50
N SER A 153 -10.68 2.69 2.81
CA SER A 153 -10.82 2.21 1.44
C SER A 153 -11.75 1.01 1.29
N LEU A 154 -12.06 0.28 2.38
CA LEU A 154 -13.05 -0.80 2.36
C LEU A 154 -14.47 -0.28 2.13
N ILE A 155 -14.77 0.97 2.50
CA ILE A 155 -16.11 1.56 2.32
C ILE A 155 -16.53 1.54 0.85
N PRO A 156 -15.79 2.17 -0.08
CA PRO A 156 -16.16 2.14 -1.50
C PRO A 156 -16.14 0.72 -2.09
N LEU A 157 -15.29 -0.18 -1.61
CA LEU A 157 -15.28 -1.58 -2.05
C LEU A 157 -16.57 -2.32 -1.69
N VAL A 158 -17.12 -2.08 -0.49
CA VAL A 158 -18.41 -2.65 -0.08
C VAL A 158 -19.53 -2.16 -1.00
N PHE A 159 -19.55 -0.86 -1.35
CA PHE A 159 -20.54 -0.32 -2.27
C PHE A 159 -20.43 -0.95 -3.67
N LEU A 160 -19.21 -1.11 -4.18
CA LEU A 160 -18.96 -1.74 -5.47
C LEU A 160 -19.45 -3.19 -5.48
N HIS A 161 -19.12 -3.95 -4.44
CA HIS A 161 -19.55 -5.34 -4.32
C HIS A 161 -21.06 -5.50 -4.24
N ARG A 162 -21.76 -4.61 -3.52
CA ARG A 162 -23.23 -4.63 -3.47
C ARG A 162 -23.86 -4.33 -4.82
N ARG A 163 -23.24 -3.47 -5.61
CA ARG A 163 -23.71 -3.12 -6.96
C ARG A 163 -23.57 -4.30 -7.92
N GLU A 164 -22.44 -5.01 -7.89
CA GLU A 164 -22.24 -6.22 -8.71
C GLU A 164 -23.22 -7.36 -8.41
N ARG A 165 -23.67 -7.47 -7.17
CA ARG A 165 -24.66 -8.50 -6.80
C ARG A 165 -26.08 -8.19 -7.29
N ARG A 166 -26.33 -6.95 -7.69
CA ARG A 166 -27.66 -6.49 -8.14
C ARG A 166 -27.79 -6.41 -9.66
N SER A 167 -26.68 -6.43 -10.39
CA SER A 167 -26.62 -6.53 -11.85
C SER A 167 -26.52 -7.99 -12.29
#